data_e44b6001ab3977365f3f5b3ece6d3a6f
#
_entry.id   e44b6001ab3977365f3f5b3ece6d3a6f
#
_cell.length_a   1.000
_cell.length_b   1.000
_cell.length_c   1.000
_cell.angle_alpha   90.00
_cell.angle_beta   90.00
_cell.angle_gamma   90.00
#
_symmetry.space_group_name_H-M   'P 1'
#
loop_
_entity.id
_entity.type
_entity.pdbx_description
1 polymer ?
#
loop_
_entity_poly.entity_id
_entity_poly.type
_entity_poly.pdbx_seq_one_letter_code
_entity_poly.pdbx_strand_id
1 'polypeptide(L)'
;MSAVPIPALCGVALREAVLPDVPQLEALMAPYVQTGDLLPRSNYDLCRHIKEYVVAEASAGEVIGCGSLKVYSQELAELAALAVRADWQGTGVGGALLAALIAEARAHGLTEVLALTRKPAFFLKAGFVPAEREHFPLKVWADCVRCPRNDCCDEVAVILKL
;
A
#
# COMPACT_ATOMS: atom_id res chain seq x y z
N MET A 1 9.57 -14.84 5.91
CA MET A 1 9.27 -15.09 4.48
C MET A 1 10.52 -14.82 3.66
N SER A 2 10.85 -15.69 2.75
CA SER A 2 11.95 -15.46 1.82
C SER A 2 11.59 -14.39 0.80
N ALA A 3 12.57 -13.56 0.42
CA ALA A 3 12.37 -12.59 -0.65
C ALA A 3 12.05 -13.30 -1.97
N VAL A 4 11.03 -12.82 -2.67
CA VAL A 4 10.62 -13.36 -3.97
C VAL A 4 11.16 -12.45 -5.06
N PRO A 5 12.05 -12.94 -5.94
CA PRO A 5 12.52 -12.13 -7.07
C PRO A 5 11.38 -11.77 -8.02
N ILE A 6 11.43 -10.57 -8.55
CA ILE A 6 10.52 -10.14 -9.62
C ILE A 6 11.21 -10.44 -10.95
N PRO A 7 10.74 -11.43 -11.72
CA PRO A 7 11.47 -11.86 -12.94
C PRO A 7 11.70 -10.75 -13.96
N ALA A 8 10.80 -9.77 -14.01
CA ALA A 8 10.87 -8.64 -14.95
C ALA A 8 11.77 -7.49 -14.46
N LEU A 9 12.23 -7.53 -13.21
CA LEU A 9 13.02 -6.47 -12.58
C LEU A 9 14.30 -7.06 -12.00
N CYS A 10 15.34 -7.03 -12.81
CA CYS A 10 16.65 -7.57 -12.43
C CYS A 10 17.15 -6.88 -11.14
N GLY A 11 17.50 -7.69 -10.12
CA GLY A 11 18.03 -7.18 -8.87
C GLY A 11 16.99 -6.64 -7.89
N VAL A 12 15.69 -6.79 -8.15
CA VAL A 12 14.62 -6.39 -7.22
C VAL A 12 13.90 -7.63 -6.69
N ALA A 13 13.65 -7.65 -5.39
CA ALA A 13 12.90 -8.72 -4.73
C ALA A 13 11.83 -8.12 -3.80
N LEU A 14 10.69 -8.82 -3.67
CA LEU A 14 9.66 -8.50 -2.71
C LEU A 14 9.82 -9.38 -1.47
N ARG A 15 9.61 -8.78 -0.30
CA ARG A 15 9.61 -9.49 0.97
C ARG A 15 8.75 -8.78 2.01
N GLU A 16 8.40 -9.48 3.07
CA GLU A 16 7.79 -8.83 4.23
C GLU A 16 8.77 -7.83 4.84
N ALA A 17 8.22 -6.71 5.33
CA ALA A 17 9.00 -5.73 6.06
C ALA A 17 9.37 -6.25 7.46
N VAL A 18 10.51 -5.81 7.93
CA VAL A 18 10.99 -6.07 9.29
C VAL A 18 11.32 -4.76 10.00
N LEU A 19 11.42 -4.78 11.32
CA LEU A 19 11.65 -3.55 12.10
C LEU A 19 12.85 -2.71 11.62
N PRO A 20 13.99 -3.30 11.21
CA PRO A 20 15.10 -2.52 10.67
C PRO A 20 14.76 -1.72 9.41
N ASP A 21 13.65 -2.01 8.71
CA ASP A 21 13.24 -1.26 7.54
C ASP A 21 12.56 0.07 7.87
N VAL A 22 12.13 0.26 9.11
CA VAL A 22 11.32 1.43 9.50
C VAL A 22 11.94 2.77 9.08
N PRO A 23 13.25 3.04 9.29
CA PRO A 23 13.83 4.29 8.82
C PRO A 23 13.74 4.50 7.31
N GLN A 24 13.90 3.44 6.53
CA GLN A 24 13.78 3.50 5.07
C GLN A 24 12.31 3.69 4.65
N LEU A 25 11.36 3.08 5.36
CA LEU A 25 9.93 3.31 5.12
C LEU A 25 9.53 4.77 5.37
N GLU A 26 10.02 5.36 6.46
CA GLU A 26 9.79 6.78 6.76
C GLU A 26 10.32 7.66 5.62
N ALA A 27 11.56 7.44 5.20
CA ALA A 27 12.18 8.21 4.12
C ALA A 27 11.47 8.03 2.78
N LEU A 28 11.04 6.82 2.46
CA LEU A 28 10.34 6.48 1.23
C LEU A 28 8.97 7.18 1.14
N MET A 29 8.24 7.22 2.25
CA MET A 29 6.89 7.78 2.29
C MET A 29 6.86 9.30 2.46
N ALA A 30 7.93 9.91 2.99
CA ALA A 30 7.96 11.33 3.32
C ALA A 30 7.55 12.26 2.16
N PRO A 31 8.03 12.10 0.91
CA PRO A 31 7.60 12.95 -0.20
C PRO A 31 6.08 12.86 -0.46
N TYR A 32 5.51 11.68 -0.32
CA TYR A 32 4.07 11.45 -0.55
C TYR A 32 3.21 12.00 0.57
N VAL A 33 3.72 12.02 1.80
CA VAL A 33 3.06 12.70 2.92
C VAL A 33 3.05 14.21 2.69
N GLN A 34 4.16 14.77 2.20
CA GLN A 34 4.26 16.21 1.91
C GLN A 34 3.28 16.67 0.82
N THR A 35 3.05 15.84 -0.20
CA THR A 35 2.09 16.15 -1.27
C THR A 35 0.64 15.83 -0.88
N GLY A 36 0.43 15.17 0.25
CA GLY A 36 -0.90 14.75 0.70
C GLY A 36 -1.40 13.47 0.05
N ASP A 37 -0.55 12.75 -0.67
CA ASP A 37 -0.91 11.46 -1.29
C ASP A 37 -0.98 10.33 -0.27
N LEU A 38 -0.23 10.43 0.83
CA LEU A 38 -0.25 9.49 1.94
C LEU A 38 -0.51 10.19 3.27
N LEU A 39 -1.17 9.48 4.18
CA LEU A 39 -1.32 9.93 5.56
C LEU A 39 0.01 9.85 6.31
N PRO A 40 0.30 10.83 7.19
CA PRO A 40 1.46 10.75 8.08
C PRO A 40 1.37 9.51 8.99
N ARG A 41 2.49 8.84 9.17
CA ARG A 41 2.62 7.73 10.11
C ARG A 41 3.85 7.96 10.98
N SER A 42 3.66 7.88 12.30
CA SER A 42 4.77 7.98 13.24
C SER A 42 5.64 6.74 13.18
N ASN A 43 6.88 6.85 13.68
CA ASN A 43 7.75 5.68 13.88
C ASN A 43 7.03 4.59 14.70
N TYR A 44 6.32 5.00 15.75
CA TYR A 44 5.54 4.09 16.59
C TYR A 44 4.47 3.33 15.78
N ASP A 45 3.72 4.04 14.93
CA ASP A 45 2.71 3.41 14.08
C ASP A 45 3.32 2.40 13.11
N LEU A 46 4.44 2.76 12.48
CA LEU A 46 5.14 1.87 11.57
C LEU A 46 5.63 0.61 12.29
N CYS A 47 6.20 0.77 13.48
CA CYS A 47 6.63 -0.38 14.29
C CYS A 47 5.46 -1.29 14.67
N ARG A 48 4.33 -0.72 15.08
CA ARG A 48 3.15 -1.48 15.47
C ARG A 48 2.55 -2.27 14.31
N HIS A 49 2.61 -1.71 13.10
CA HIS A 49 1.96 -2.28 11.92
C HIS A 49 2.96 -2.86 10.91
N ILE A 50 4.19 -3.10 11.34
CA ILE A 50 5.26 -3.56 10.42
C ILE A 50 4.88 -4.83 9.65
N LYS A 51 4.14 -5.72 10.27
CA LYS A 51 3.72 -7.00 9.67
C LYS A 51 2.71 -6.82 8.53
N GLU A 52 2.10 -5.66 8.41
CA GLU A 52 1.18 -5.34 7.32
C GLU A 52 1.91 -4.95 6.04
N TYR A 53 3.21 -4.67 6.12
CA TYR A 53 3.99 -4.10 5.02
C TYR A 53 4.75 -5.15 4.23
N VAL A 54 4.72 -4.98 2.92
CA VAL A 54 5.61 -5.63 1.96
C VAL A 54 6.53 -4.56 1.38
N VAL A 55 7.80 -4.89 1.23
CA VAL A 55 8.80 -3.99 0.65
C VAL A 55 9.39 -4.58 -0.63
N ALA A 56 9.74 -3.71 -1.55
CA ALA A 56 10.56 -4.01 -2.70
C ALA A 56 11.99 -3.59 -2.38
N GLU A 57 12.91 -4.53 -2.43
CA GLU A 57 14.31 -4.35 -2.09
C GLU A 57 15.16 -4.46 -3.34
N ALA A 58 15.96 -3.45 -3.62
CA ALA A 58 16.98 -3.48 -4.66
C ALA A 58 18.28 -4.04 -4.09
N SER A 59 19.31 -4.16 -4.94
CA SER A 59 20.64 -4.58 -4.52
C SER A 59 21.16 -3.73 -3.35
N ALA A 60 21.96 -4.34 -2.47
CA ALA A 60 22.52 -3.72 -1.26
C ALA A 60 21.50 -3.37 -0.16
N GLY A 61 20.33 -3.97 -0.18
CA GLY A 61 19.34 -3.78 0.90
C GLY A 61 18.55 -2.48 0.85
N GLU A 62 18.55 -1.79 -0.30
CA GLU A 62 17.79 -0.57 -0.46
C GLU A 62 16.29 -0.85 -0.62
N VAL A 63 15.46 -0.28 0.23
CA VAL A 63 14.01 -0.31 0.09
C VAL A 63 13.58 0.77 -0.90
N ILE A 64 13.08 0.33 -2.05
CA ILE A 64 12.69 1.20 -3.16
C ILE A 64 11.18 1.31 -3.36
N GLY A 65 10.42 0.51 -2.66
CA GLY A 65 8.98 0.53 -2.70
C GLY A 65 8.37 -0.17 -1.50
N CYS A 66 7.13 0.15 -1.20
CA CYS A 66 6.37 -0.50 -0.13
C CYS A 66 4.87 -0.47 -0.43
N GLY A 67 4.15 -1.28 0.30
CA GLY A 67 2.70 -1.25 0.38
C GLY A 67 2.25 -2.01 1.61
N SER A 68 1.02 -1.78 2.06
CA SER A 68 0.47 -2.48 3.21
C SER A 68 -0.90 -3.06 2.91
N LEU A 69 -1.20 -4.18 3.58
CA LEU A 69 -2.52 -4.80 3.59
C LEU A 69 -3.11 -4.63 4.99
N LYS A 70 -4.10 -3.76 5.09
CA LYS A 70 -4.73 -3.39 6.36
C LYS A 70 -6.08 -4.09 6.49
N VAL A 71 -6.12 -5.12 7.30
CA VAL A 71 -7.31 -5.96 7.46
C VAL A 71 -8.31 -5.29 8.39
N TYR A 72 -9.55 -5.17 7.94
CA TYR A 72 -10.66 -4.60 8.72
C TYR A 72 -11.64 -5.64 9.22
N SER A 73 -11.86 -6.70 8.45
CA SER A 73 -12.80 -7.78 8.79
C SER A 73 -12.36 -9.09 8.14
N GLN A 74 -13.14 -10.13 8.31
CA GLN A 74 -12.89 -11.42 7.64
C GLN A 74 -13.04 -11.33 6.12
N GLU A 75 -13.73 -10.31 5.62
CA GLU A 75 -14.02 -10.15 4.20
C GLU A 75 -13.20 -9.02 3.54
N LEU A 76 -12.85 -7.97 4.29
CA LEU A 76 -12.38 -6.71 3.75
C LEU A 76 -11.02 -6.29 4.28
N ALA A 77 -10.14 -5.90 3.36
CA ALA A 77 -8.89 -5.21 3.67
C ALA A 77 -8.68 -4.01 2.76
N GLU A 78 -7.82 -3.11 3.18
CA GLU A 78 -7.38 -1.97 2.40
C GLU A 78 -5.93 -2.14 1.96
N LEU A 79 -5.69 -1.88 0.68
CA LEU A 79 -4.34 -1.68 0.16
C LEU A 79 -3.97 -0.22 0.40
N ALA A 80 -3.02 0.00 1.30
CA ALA A 80 -2.64 1.34 1.74
C ALA A 80 -1.14 1.55 1.63
N ALA A 81 -0.70 2.79 1.78
CA ALA A 81 0.71 3.17 1.83
C ALA A 81 1.55 2.64 0.65
N LEU A 82 0.94 2.50 -0.51
CA LEU A 82 1.65 2.07 -1.73
C LEU A 82 2.51 3.23 -2.22
N ALA A 83 3.81 3.06 -2.19
CA ALA A 83 4.78 4.08 -2.58
C ALA A 83 5.97 3.44 -3.28
N VAL A 84 6.46 4.09 -4.31
CA VAL A 84 7.67 3.71 -5.05
C VAL A 84 8.59 4.91 -5.11
N ARG A 85 9.88 4.71 -4.84
CA ARG A 85 10.89 5.77 -4.93
C ARG A 85 10.88 6.39 -6.33
N ALA A 86 11.03 7.72 -6.42
CA ALA A 86 10.83 8.45 -7.66
C ALA A 86 11.65 7.92 -8.84
N ASP A 87 12.91 7.54 -8.60
CA ASP A 87 13.82 7.01 -9.62
C ASP A 87 13.47 5.57 -10.08
N TRP A 88 12.54 4.91 -9.38
CA TRP A 88 12.04 3.58 -9.72
C TRP A 88 10.59 3.58 -10.21
N GLN A 89 9.96 4.74 -10.32
CA GLN A 89 8.62 4.84 -10.91
C GLN A 89 8.66 4.51 -12.40
N GLY A 90 7.59 3.91 -12.90
CA GLY A 90 7.50 3.48 -14.30
C GLY A 90 8.30 2.21 -14.63
N THR A 91 8.87 1.53 -13.65
CA THR A 91 9.67 0.31 -13.85
C THR A 91 8.90 -0.99 -13.61
N GLY A 92 7.67 -0.90 -13.07
CA GLY A 92 6.85 -2.06 -12.72
C GLY A 92 6.88 -2.46 -11.24
N VAL A 93 7.64 -1.77 -10.40
CA VAL A 93 7.72 -2.05 -8.95
C VAL A 93 6.35 -1.89 -8.28
N GLY A 94 5.63 -0.82 -8.59
CA GLY A 94 4.29 -0.58 -8.03
C GLY A 94 3.30 -1.69 -8.39
N GLY A 95 3.30 -2.12 -9.64
CA GLY A 95 2.44 -3.23 -10.10
C GLY A 95 2.80 -4.55 -9.43
N ALA A 96 4.08 -4.83 -9.21
CA ALA A 96 4.53 -6.03 -8.52
C ALA A 96 4.13 -6.02 -7.04
N LEU A 97 4.25 -4.88 -6.36
CA LEU A 97 3.79 -4.72 -4.97
C LEU A 97 2.29 -4.93 -4.87
N LEU A 98 1.52 -4.33 -5.78
CA LEU A 98 0.07 -4.51 -5.82
C LEU A 98 -0.31 -5.98 -6.00
N ALA A 99 0.32 -6.67 -6.94
CA ALA A 99 0.08 -8.09 -7.19
C ALA A 99 0.40 -8.96 -5.96
N ALA A 100 1.49 -8.66 -5.27
CA ALA A 100 1.88 -9.38 -4.06
C ALA A 100 0.86 -9.18 -2.92
N LEU A 101 0.38 -7.95 -2.72
CA LEU A 101 -0.62 -7.64 -1.71
C LEU A 101 -1.98 -8.29 -2.02
N ILE A 102 -2.38 -8.35 -3.29
CA ILE A 102 -3.58 -9.05 -3.72
C ILE A 102 -3.44 -10.56 -3.45
N ALA A 103 -2.29 -11.14 -3.76
CA ALA A 103 -2.02 -12.55 -3.50
C ALA A 103 -2.07 -12.86 -2.00
N GLU A 104 -1.52 -11.98 -1.17
CA GLU A 104 -1.58 -12.09 0.29
C GLU A 104 -3.02 -12.02 0.80
N ALA A 105 -3.82 -11.09 0.27
CA ALA A 105 -5.23 -10.98 0.61
C ALA A 105 -6.01 -12.27 0.32
N ARG A 106 -5.76 -12.86 -0.85
CA ARG A 106 -6.35 -14.16 -1.21
C ARG A 106 -5.91 -15.28 -0.27
N ALA A 107 -4.63 -15.30 0.10
CA ALA A 107 -4.09 -16.31 1.02
C ALA A 107 -4.70 -16.21 2.42
N HIS A 108 -5.08 -15.00 2.85
CA HIS A 108 -5.80 -14.79 4.11
C HIS A 108 -7.29 -15.13 4.03
N GLY A 109 -7.83 -15.43 2.87
CA GLY A 109 -9.24 -15.73 2.69
C GLY A 109 -10.14 -14.51 2.58
N LEU A 110 -9.58 -13.34 2.32
CA LEU A 110 -10.37 -12.13 2.11
C LEU A 110 -11.15 -12.22 0.81
N THR A 111 -12.33 -11.61 0.76
CA THR A 111 -13.19 -11.61 -0.41
C THR A 111 -13.15 -10.31 -1.20
N GLU A 112 -12.70 -9.24 -0.55
CA GLU A 112 -12.62 -7.91 -1.15
C GLU A 112 -11.41 -7.14 -0.65
N VAL A 113 -10.82 -6.35 -1.53
CA VAL A 113 -9.83 -5.34 -1.16
C VAL A 113 -10.23 -3.99 -1.72
N LEU A 114 -10.03 -2.94 -0.95
CA LEU A 114 -10.28 -1.57 -1.37
C LEU A 114 -8.98 -0.76 -1.38
N ALA A 115 -8.99 0.33 -2.10
CA ALA A 115 -7.97 1.37 -1.98
C ALA A 115 -8.64 2.74 -2.08
N LEU A 116 -8.11 3.70 -1.34
CA LEU A 116 -8.42 5.12 -1.53
C LEU A 116 -7.23 5.76 -2.21
N THR A 117 -7.46 6.41 -3.35
CA THR A 117 -6.38 6.90 -4.19
C THR A 117 -6.74 8.19 -4.91
N ARG A 118 -5.74 9.03 -5.14
CA ARG A 118 -5.81 10.18 -6.06
C ARG A 118 -5.42 9.78 -7.49
N LYS A 119 -4.98 8.54 -7.70
CA LYS A 119 -4.52 8.00 -8.99
C LYS A 119 -5.26 6.70 -9.32
N PRO A 120 -6.58 6.77 -9.56
CA PRO A 120 -7.37 5.56 -9.77
C PRO A 120 -6.96 4.73 -10.99
N ALA A 121 -6.39 5.35 -12.03
CA ALA A 121 -6.00 4.65 -13.25
C ALA A 121 -5.07 3.48 -12.99
N PHE A 122 -4.16 3.60 -12.03
CA PHE A 122 -3.24 2.53 -11.64
C PHE A 122 -3.99 1.29 -11.14
N PHE A 123 -4.99 1.49 -10.31
CA PHE A 123 -5.81 0.40 -9.77
C PHE A 123 -6.80 -0.17 -10.79
N LEU A 124 -7.38 0.69 -11.62
CA LEU A 124 -8.32 0.26 -12.66
C LEU A 124 -7.65 -0.71 -13.66
N LYS A 125 -6.38 -0.49 -13.98
CA LYS A 125 -5.61 -1.40 -14.84
C LYS A 125 -5.44 -2.78 -14.20
N ALA A 126 -5.46 -2.88 -12.88
CA ALA A 126 -5.33 -4.13 -12.15
C ALA A 126 -6.69 -4.83 -11.93
N GLY A 127 -7.78 -4.29 -12.47
CA GLY A 127 -9.10 -4.88 -12.39
C GLY A 127 -10.00 -4.32 -11.29
N PHE A 128 -9.53 -3.30 -10.55
CA PHE A 128 -10.39 -2.58 -9.59
C PHE A 128 -11.47 -1.81 -10.32
N VAL A 129 -12.58 -1.60 -9.65
CA VAL A 129 -13.69 -0.77 -10.14
C VAL A 129 -13.99 0.34 -9.13
N PRO A 130 -14.52 1.48 -9.58
CA PRO A 130 -14.94 2.54 -8.66
C PRO A 130 -15.99 2.06 -7.66
N ALA A 131 -15.94 2.57 -6.43
CA ALA A 131 -16.91 2.28 -5.38
C ALA A 131 -17.25 3.56 -4.62
N GLU A 132 -18.43 3.58 -3.99
CA GLU A 132 -18.85 4.69 -3.14
C GLU A 132 -18.13 4.60 -1.78
N ARG A 133 -17.63 5.74 -1.29
CA ARG A 133 -16.90 5.79 0.00
C ARG A 133 -17.79 5.33 1.16
N GLU A 134 -19.06 5.62 1.10
CA GLU A 134 -20.06 5.24 2.11
C GLU A 134 -20.22 3.72 2.25
N HIS A 135 -19.76 2.97 1.26
CA HIS A 135 -19.69 1.50 1.33
C HIS A 135 -18.66 1.01 2.36
N PHE A 136 -17.74 1.88 2.80
CA PHE A 136 -16.62 1.52 3.68
C PHE A 136 -16.62 2.31 4.99
N PRO A 137 -17.64 2.14 5.88
CA PRO A 137 -17.74 2.93 7.10
C PRO A 137 -16.56 2.72 8.07
N LEU A 138 -15.99 1.51 8.11
CA LEU A 138 -14.83 1.22 8.95
C LEU A 138 -13.62 2.05 8.54
N LYS A 139 -13.38 2.23 7.24
CA LYS A 139 -12.30 3.07 6.72
C LYS A 139 -12.51 4.53 7.12
N VAL A 140 -13.73 5.05 7.00
CA VAL A 140 -14.05 6.43 7.37
C VAL A 140 -13.74 6.67 8.85
N TRP A 141 -14.19 5.79 9.74
CA TRP A 141 -13.94 5.94 11.18
C TRP A 141 -12.48 5.75 11.55
N ALA A 142 -11.76 4.81 10.92
CA ALA A 142 -10.40 4.49 11.30
C ALA A 142 -9.38 5.55 10.87
N ASP A 143 -9.50 6.06 9.64
CA ASP A 143 -8.48 6.92 9.03
C ASP A 143 -9.01 8.30 8.66
N CYS A 144 -10.18 8.38 8.02
CA CYS A 144 -10.68 9.64 7.47
C CYS A 144 -11.00 10.67 8.55
N VAL A 145 -11.46 10.26 9.73
CA VAL A 145 -11.73 11.15 10.85
C VAL A 145 -10.47 11.92 11.29
N ARG A 146 -9.30 11.28 11.21
CA ARG A 146 -8.01 11.88 11.60
C ARG A 146 -7.26 12.50 10.42
N CYS A 147 -7.79 12.38 9.22
CA CYS A 147 -7.14 12.90 8.02
C CYS A 147 -7.28 14.42 7.95
N PRO A 148 -6.18 15.19 7.74
CA PRO A 148 -6.26 16.64 7.55
C PRO A 148 -7.14 17.07 6.38
N ARG A 149 -7.41 16.16 5.43
CA ARG A 149 -8.20 16.40 4.22
C ARG A 149 -9.61 15.83 4.30
N ASN A 150 -10.09 15.49 5.51
CA ASN A 150 -11.40 14.86 5.69
C ASN A 150 -12.55 15.69 5.07
N ASP A 151 -12.49 17.02 5.20
CA ASP A 151 -13.53 17.91 4.70
C ASP A 151 -13.42 18.22 3.19
N CYS A 152 -12.26 17.98 2.59
CA CYS A 152 -11.99 18.30 1.18
C CYS A 152 -11.21 17.18 0.47
N CYS A 153 -11.51 15.94 0.83
CA CYS A 153 -10.83 14.77 0.27
C CYS A 153 -11.18 14.59 -1.21
N ASP A 154 -10.16 14.51 -2.05
CA ASP A 154 -10.26 14.28 -3.48
C ASP A 154 -9.92 12.84 -3.89
N GLU A 155 -9.73 11.94 -2.91
CA GLU A 155 -9.46 10.53 -3.18
C GLU A 155 -10.71 9.81 -3.71
N VAL A 156 -10.48 8.89 -4.62
CA VAL A 156 -11.48 8.00 -5.20
C VAL A 156 -11.35 6.63 -4.54
N ALA A 157 -12.48 6.05 -4.14
CA ALA A 157 -12.52 4.68 -3.66
C ALA A 157 -12.61 3.71 -4.83
N VAL A 158 -11.77 2.68 -4.80
CA VAL A 158 -11.80 1.57 -5.76
C VAL A 158 -11.81 0.25 -5.02
N ILE A 159 -12.44 -0.76 -5.60
CA ILE A 159 -12.61 -2.08 -4.99
C ILE A 159 -12.29 -3.19 -5.98
N LEU A 160 -11.72 -4.28 -5.47
CA LEU A 160 -11.51 -5.51 -6.21
C LEU A 160 -12.13 -6.66 -5.43
N LYS A 161 -13.01 -7.42 -6.08
CA LYS A 161 -13.48 -8.72 -5.55
C LYS A 161 -12.48 -9.79 -5.88
N LEU A 162 -12.11 -10.56 -4.87
CA LEU A 162 -11.09 -11.60 -4.96
C LEU A 162 -11.63 -12.96 -5.38
#